data_aadf5d6bb6b594aa9466c7381bd9351b
#
_entry.id   aadf5d6bb6b594aa9466c7381bd9351b
#
_cell.length_a   1.000
_cell.length_b   1.000
_cell.length_c   1.000
_cell.angle_alpha   90.00
_cell.angle_beta   90.00
_cell.angle_gamma   90.00
#
_symmetry.space_group_name_H-M   'P 1'
#
loop_
_entity.id
_entity.type
_entity.pdbx_description
1 polymer ?
#
loop_
_entity_poly.entity_id
_entity_poly.type
_entity_poly.pdbx_seq_one_letter_code
_entity_poly.pdbx_strand_id
1 'polypeptide(L)'
;MKKNSGFTLLEVVIIVVMISILAAIVIPRITMSSKRAKVQACEMNRSIINTQVEVYYFTEGTWPMDDLYDVKSNASYFPDGIPTCPLNGESYVMKPSPFHRVSGHKEGNVDHIF
;
A
#
# COMPACT_ATOMS: atom_id res chain seq x y z
N MET A 1 26.22 -1.75 -52.71
CA MET A 1 26.98 -2.37 -51.62
C MET A 1 26.26 -2.13 -50.31
N LYS A 2 25.71 -3.17 -49.69
CA LYS A 2 25.06 -3.04 -48.41
C LYS A 2 26.09 -2.86 -47.31
N LYS A 3 26.04 -1.72 -46.62
CA LYS A 3 26.76 -1.56 -45.39
C LYS A 3 25.98 -2.29 -44.29
N ASN A 4 26.61 -3.23 -43.65
CA ASN A 4 26.09 -3.77 -42.41
C ASN A 4 26.23 -2.72 -41.31
N SER A 5 25.13 -2.05 -40.97
CA SER A 5 25.11 -1.08 -39.89
C SER A 5 24.85 -1.79 -38.56
N GLY A 6 25.78 -2.67 -38.17
CA GLY A 6 25.78 -3.26 -36.84
C GLY A 6 26.47 -2.35 -35.84
N PHE A 7 26.09 -2.48 -34.58
CA PHE A 7 26.78 -1.79 -33.49
C PHE A 7 28.21 -2.34 -33.33
N THR A 8 29.15 -1.46 -33.08
CA THR A 8 30.49 -1.87 -32.69
C THR A 8 30.50 -2.31 -31.23
N LEU A 9 31.48 -3.15 -30.87
CA LEU A 9 31.66 -3.58 -29.48
C LEU A 9 31.83 -2.39 -28.53
N LEU A 10 32.59 -1.37 -28.97
CA LEU A 10 32.82 -0.18 -28.18
C LEU A 10 31.51 0.61 -27.92
N GLU A 11 30.66 0.75 -28.94
CA GLU A 11 29.35 1.41 -28.76
C GLU A 11 28.48 0.72 -27.75
N VAL A 12 28.40 -0.60 -27.79
CA VAL A 12 27.62 -1.39 -26.84
C VAL A 12 28.17 -1.25 -25.40
N VAL A 13 29.50 -1.28 -25.24
CA VAL A 13 30.14 -1.10 -23.94
C VAL A 13 29.85 0.26 -23.35
N ILE A 14 29.94 1.32 -24.18
CA ILE A 14 29.62 2.70 -23.74
C ILE A 14 28.17 2.81 -23.26
N ILE A 15 27.23 2.24 -24.01
CA ILE A 15 25.79 2.25 -23.64
C ILE A 15 25.58 1.52 -22.33
N VAL A 16 26.14 0.35 -22.12
CA VAL A 16 26.04 -0.43 -20.90
C VAL A 16 26.63 0.32 -19.70
N VAL A 17 27.75 0.98 -19.87
CA VAL A 17 28.38 1.81 -18.82
C VAL A 17 27.47 2.98 -18.44
N MET A 18 26.91 3.69 -19.39
CA MET A 18 25.97 4.80 -19.11
C MET A 18 24.72 4.34 -18.36
N ILE A 19 24.12 3.25 -18.80
CA ILE A 19 22.94 2.66 -18.12
C ILE A 19 23.31 2.23 -16.70
N SER A 20 24.48 1.66 -16.49
CA SER A 20 24.95 1.20 -15.17
C SER A 20 25.10 2.36 -14.19
N ILE A 21 25.63 3.49 -14.63
CA ILE A 21 25.77 4.69 -13.79
C ILE A 21 24.39 5.24 -13.40
N LEU A 22 23.49 5.34 -14.35
CA LEU A 22 22.12 5.81 -14.10
C LEU A 22 21.36 4.87 -13.15
N ALA A 23 21.49 3.58 -13.37
CA ALA A 23 20.87 2.56 -12.53
C ALA A 23 21.37 2.63 -11.07
N ALA A 24 22.66 2.86 -10.86
CA ALA A 24 23.25 2.98 -9.54
C ALA A 24 22.66 4.14 -8.71
N ILE A 25 22.23 5.20 -9.36
CA ILE A 25 21.62 6.36 -8.70
C ILE A 25 20.12 6.13 -8.46
N VAL A 26 19.42 5.53 -9.42
CA VAL A 26 17.95 5.42 -9.42
C VAL A 26 17.46 4.31 -8.48
N ILE A 27 18.15 3.17 -8.43
CA ILE A 27 17.71 2.01 -7.65
C ILE A 27 17.50 2.33 -6.16
N PRO A 28 18.44 2.97 -5.44
CA PRO A 28 18.22 3.31 -4.03
C PRO A 28 17.02 4.24 -3.81
N ARG A 29 16.82 5.20 -4.71
CA ARG A 29 15.71 6.15 -4.62
C ARG A 29 14.36 5.48 -4.81
N ILE A 30 14.25 4.56 -5.74
CA ILE A 30 13.01 3.81 -5.99
C ILE A 30 12.64 2.97 -4.77
N THR A 31 13.60 2.33 -4.12
CA THR A 31 13.35 1.50 -2.93
C THR A 31 12.78 2.33 -1.78
N MET A 32 13.35 3.48 -1.48
CA MET A 32 12.85 4.37 -0.42
C MET A 32 11.48 4.94 -0.76
N SER A 33 11.27 5.36 -2.00
CA SER A 33 9.98 5.87 -2.48
C SER A 33 8.89 4.79 -2.42
N SER A 34 9.24 3.55 -2.74
CA SER A 34 8.31 2.42 -2.67
C SER A 34 7.83 2.16 -1.23
N LYS A 35 8.73 2.21 -0.25
CA LYS A 35 8.35 2.07 1.17
C LYS A 35 7.41 3.18 1.63
N ARG A 36 7.72 4.43 1.29
CA ARG A 36 6.85 5.58 1.61
C ARG A 36 5.48 5.45 0.96
N ALA A 37 5.43 5.02 -0.30
CA ALA A 37 4.18 4.78 -1.00
C ALA A 37 3.33 3.71 -0.30
N LYS A 38 3.94 2.64 0.18
CA LYS A 38 3.26 1.58 0.94
C LYS A 38 2.71 2.07 2.28
N VAL A 39 3.46 2.93 2.99
CA VAL A 39 2.98 3.56 4.23
C VAL A 39 1.78 4.46 3.97
N GLN A 40 1.86 5.31 2.96
CA GLN A 40 0.75 6.17 2.57
C GLN A 40 -0.47 5.35 2.13
N ALA A 41 -0.26 4.25 1.42
CA ALA A 41 -1.33 3.33 1.06
C ALA A 41 -1.96 2.68 2.30
N CYS A 42 -1.18 2.33 3.31
CA CYS A 42 -1.68 1.83 4.59
C CYS A 42 -2.56 2.87 5.30
N GLU A 43 -2.12 4.13 5.35
CA GLU A 43 -2.91 5.23 5.91
C GLU A 43 -4.20 5.46 5.15
N MET A 44 -4.14 5.40 3.81
CA MET A 44 -5.31 5.52 2.96
C MET A 44 -6.30 4.37 3.21
N ASN A 45 -5.83 3.15 3.35
CA ASN A 45 -6.65 2.00 3.69
C ASN A 45 -7.37 2.20 5.02
N ARG A 46 -6.68 2.72 6.03
CA ARG A 46 -7.30 3.06 7.32
C ARG A 46 -8.40 4.11 7.16
N SER A 47 -8.17 5.15 6.36
CA SER A 47 -9.18 6.17 6.08
C SER A 47 -10.41 5.60 5.38
N ILE A 48 -10.21 4.72 4.40
CA ILE A 48 -11.29 4.05 3.67
C ILE A 48 -12.13 3.21 4.63
N ILE A 49 -11.48 2.42 5.47
CA ILE A 49 -12.15 1.56 6.45
C ILE A 49 -12.93 2.41 7.46
N ASN A 50 -12.33 3.49 7.98
CA ASN A 50 -13.01 4.40 8.89
C ASN A 50 -14.25 5.04 8.27
N THR A 51 -14.18 5.42 7.00
CA THR A 51 -15.33 5.93 6.26
C THR A 51 -16.45 4.89 6.19
N GLN A 52 -16.12 3.64 5.87
CA GLN A 52 -17.11 2.57 5.81
C GLN A 52 -17.67 2.21 7.18
N VAL A 53 -16.89 2.30 8.23
CA VAL A 53 -17.36 2.14 9.62
C VAL A 53 -18.41 3.20 9.97
N GLU A 54 -18.17 4.44 9.60
CA GLU A 54 -19.14 5.52 9.81
C GLU A 54 -20.42 5.31 8.97
N VAL A 55 -20.28 4.90 7.71
CA VAL A 55 -21.42 4.56 6.85
C VAL A 55 -22.24 3.42 7.46
N TYR A 56 -21.57 2.40 7.97
CA TYR A 56 -22.22 1.30 8.67
C TYR A 56 -23.03 1.79 9.87
N TYR A 57 -22.44 2.66 10.69
CA TYR A 57 -23.12 3.25 11.84
C TYR A 57 -24.36 4.04 11.44
N PHE A 58 -24.27 4.84 10.39
CA PHE A 58 -25.42 5.61 9.92
C PHE A 58 -26.52 4.74 9.28
N THR A 59 -26.15 3.62 8.70
CA THR A 59 -27.09 2.70 8.03
C THR A 59 -27.75 1.74 9.04
N GLU A 60 -26.95 1.14 9.92
CA GLU A 60 -27.41 0.09 10.85
C GLU A 60 -27.77 0.63 12.25
N GLY A 61 -27.36 1.84 12.58
CA GLY A 61 -27.59 2.46 13.88
C GLY A 61 -26.68 1.96 15.01
N THR A 62 -25.77 1.03 14.71
CA THR A 62 -24.80 0.47 15.67
C THR A 62 -23.41 0.43 15.06
N TRP A 63 -22.39 0.41 15.91
CA TRP A 63 -21.02 0.26 15.46
C TRP A 63 -20.71 -1.20 15.10
N PRO A 64 -19.87 -1.46 14.09
CA PRO A 64 -19.45 -2.83 13.78
C PRO A 64 -18.58 -3.42 14.89
N MET A 65 -18.35 -4.73 14.85
CA MET A 65 -17.44 -5.41 15.78
C MET A 65 -16.01 -4.90 15.64
N ASP A 66 -15.22 -5.01 16.70
CA ASP A 66 -13.83 -4.53 16.73
C ASP A 66 -12.92 -5.22 15.71
N ASP A 67 -13.24 -6.44 15.30
CA ASP A 67 -12.55 -7.17 14.24
C ASP A 67 -13.02 -6.81 12.83
N LEU A 68 -13.97 -5.87 12.71
CA LEU A 68 -14.54 -5.39 11.46
C LEU A 68 -15.30 -6.46 10.65
N TYR A 69 -15.67 -7.57 11.31
CA TYR A 69 -16.34 -8.68 10.63
C TYR A 69 -17.63 -8.24 9.93
N ASP A 70 -18.41 -7.38 10.56
CA ASP A 70 -19.71 -6.92 10.04
C ASP A 70 -19.56 -6.15 8.71
N VAL A 71 -18.49 -5.38 8.56
CA VAL A 71 -18.21 -4.64 7.31
C VAL A 71 -17.49 -5.49 6.29
N LYS A 72 -16.51 -6.30 6.70
CA LYS A 72 -15.72 -7.11 5.75
C LYS A 72 -16.50 -8.27 5.14
N SER A 73 -17.48 -8.80 5.85
CA SER A 73 -18.34 -9.88 5.34
C SER A 73 -19.49 -9.38 4.46
N ASN A 74 -19.71 -8.08 4.40
CA ASN A 74 -20.81 -7.48 3.66
C ASN A 74 -20.29 -6.80 2.38
N ALA A 75 -20.69 -7.36 1.23
CA ALA A 75 -20.30 -6.84 -0.08
C ALA A 75 -20.80 -5.42 -0.38
N SER A 76 -21.79 -4.92 0.38
CA SER A 76 -22.25 -3.54 0.23
C SER A 76 -21.22 -2.52 0.70
N TYR A 77 -20.35 -2.89 1.63
CA TYR A 77 -19.27 -2.03 2.14
C TYR A 77 -17.94 -2.29 1.45
N PHE A 78 -17.59 -3.55 1.28
CA PHE A 78 -16.35 -3.96 0.62
C PHE A 78 -16.63 -5.07 -0.39
N PRO A 79 -17.04 -4.72 -1.63
CA PRO A 79 -17.38 -5.71 -2.65
C PRO A 79 -16.21 -6.61 -3.04
N ASP A 80 -14.99 -6.08 -3.00
CA ASP A 80 -13.76 -6.81 -3.34
C ASP A 80 -12.99 -7.30 -2.10
N GLY A 81 -13.61 -7.21 -0.92
CA GLY A 81 -12.97 -7.53 0.35
C GLY A 81 -12.28 -6.34 1.00
N ILE A 82 -12.03 -6.46 2.30
CA ILE A 82 -11.37 -5.40 3.06
C ILE A 82 -9.88 -5.34 2.73
N PRO A 83 -9.30 -4.15 2.52
CA PRO A 83 -7.87 -4.04 2.26
C PRO A 83 -7.03 -4.44 3.48
N THR A 84 -5.84 -4.94 3.21
CA THR A 84 -4.83 -5.26 4.22
C THR A 84 -3.61 -4.36 4.06
N CYS A 85 -2.74 -4.33 5.06
CA CYS A 85 -1.55 -3.50 5.01
C CYS A 85 -0.62 -3.92 3.87
N PRO A 86 -0.25 -3.03 2.95
CA PRO A 86 0.64 -3.38 1.83
C PRO A 86 2.09 -3.64 2.24
N LEU A 87 2.49 -3.31 3.47
CA LEU A 87 3.84 -3.58 3.97
C LEU A 87 4.01 -4.99 4.51
N ASN A 88 3.06 -5.48 5.29
CA ASN A 88 3.16 -6.76 5.99
C ASN A 88 1.95 -7.67 5.81
N GLY A 89 0.91 -7.24 5.11
CA GLY A 89 -0.30 -8.01 4.87
C GLY A 89 -1.21 -8.17 6.07
N GLU A 90 -0.95 -7.47 7.18
CA GLU A 90 -1.77 -7.56 8.39
C GLU A 90 -3.14 -6.93 8.21
N SER A 91 -4.11 -7.51 8.91
CA SER A 91 -5.48 -6.98 8.96
C SER A 91 -5.57 -5.81 9.93
N TYR A 92 -6.47 -4.88 9.63
CA TYR A 92 -6.77 -3.77 10.52
C TYR A 92 -7.79 -4.18 11.58
N VAL A 93 -7.70 -3.54 12.74
CA VAL A 93 -8.68 -3.69 13.82
C VAL A 93 -9.15 -2.32 14.28
N MET A 94 -10.40 -2.27 14.72
CA MET A 94 -11.00 -1.06 15.21
C MET A 94 -10.75 -0.94 16.72
N LYS A 95 -10.47 0.26 17.20
CA LYS A 95 -10.45 0.54 18.63
C LYS A 95 -11.88 0.51 19.18
N PRO A 96 -12.09 -0.12 20.35
CA PRO A 96 -13.41 -0.19 20.96
C PRO A 96 -13.90 1.19 21.44
N SER A 97 -15.14 1.23 21.93
CA SER A 97 -15.73 2.43 22.51
C SER A 97 -14.74 3.16 23.45
N PRO A 98 -14.66 4.49 23.43
CA PRO A 98 -15.52 5.42 22.65
C PRO A 98 -15.00 5.77 21.26
N PHE A 99 -13.87 5.21 20.84
CA PHE A 99 -13.17 5.68 19.64
C PHE A 99 -13.81 5.18 18.34
N HIS A 100 -14.14 3.90 18.23
CA HIS A 100 -14.73 3.27 17.05
C HIS A 100 -14.02 3.63 15.73
N ARG A 101 -12.69 3.59 15.75
CA ARG A 101 -11.85 3.92 14.61
C ARG A 101 -10.71 2.94 14.46
N VAL A 102 -10.33 2.71 13.19
CA VAL A 102 -9.14 1.95 12.86
C VAL A 102 -7.94 2.86 12.96
N SER A 103 -7.00 2.51 13.83
CA SER A 103 -5.76 3.27 14.04
C SER A 103 -4.51 2.43 13.89
N GLY A 104 -4.64 1.13 13.66
CA GLY A 104 -3.49 0.24 13.54
C GLY A 104 -3.86 -1.17 13.13
N HIS A 105 -2.89 -2.06 13.17
CA HIS A 105 -3.02 -3.46 12.82
C HIS A 105 -3.36 -4.33 14.04
N LYS A 106 -3.71 -5.60 13.76
CA LYS A 106 -4.10 -6.58 14.77
C LYS A 106 -3.02 -6.81 15.83
N GLU A 107 -1.75 -6.76 15.46
CA GLU A 107 -0.63 -6.96 16.36
C GLU A 107 0.06 -5.64 16.70
N GLY A 108 -0.63 -4.82 17.47
CA GLY A 108 -0.06 -3.65 18.10
C GLY A 108 0.00 -2.39 17.25
N ASN A 109 -0.98 -1.63 17.18
CA ASN A 109 -1.08 -0.18 16.83
C ASN A 109 0.25 0.52 16.39
N VAL A 110 1.07 -0.18 15.63
CA VAL A 110 2.36 0.38 15.21
C VAL A 110 2.12 1.19 13.95
N ASP A 111 2.23 2.47 14.08
CA ASP A 111 2.36 3.34 12.92
C ASP A 111 3.69 3.03 12.25
N HIS A 112 3.65 2.89 10.94
CA HIS A 112 4.86 2.69 10.16
C HIS A 112 5.67 3.98 10.17
N ILE A 113 6.72 4.01 10.97
CA ILE A 113 7.63 5.15 11.08
C ILE A 113 8.87 4.85 10.22
N PHE A 114 9.27 5.82 9.43
CA PHE A 114 10.52 5.80 8.68
C PHE A 114 11.45 6.86 9.18
#